data_127ef6e58ddfdb7ee1950124d92cbb94
#
_entry.id   127ef6e58ddfdb7ee1950124d92cbb94
#
_cell.length_a   1.000
_cell.length_b   1.000
_cell.length_c   1.000
_cell.angle_alpha   90.00
_cell.angle_beta   90.00
_cell.angle_gamma   90.00
#
_symmetry.space_group_name_H-M   'P 1'
#
loop_
_entity.id
_entity.type
_entity.pdbx_description
1 polymer ?
#
loop_
_entity_poly.entity_id
_entity_poly.type
_entity_poly.pdbx_seq_one_letter_code
_entity_poly.pdbx_strand_id
1 'polypeptide(L)'
;MSLRNSFLIGVSALFFCSSIQALDLKQALERAEQYDATLRSALADYMATEELYPQNRANLLPDITAGGFYQRNDTSRENSSSEFIGDVDSNFTTKGYDVTLNQVIFNKAFWDAMEQSEALVAQAAANYEVAKQDLIIRTARAYFNVLGAQDNVAFTRAEKEAIGHQLEQSRERFNVGLIAITDVRESQASYDNAVANEIVAMNTLRNNIEALRVIIGDPIDELVPLAEKFPLLMPEPADIDQWQSMALDGNLSLKASRFALTAAKENYEGSRAGHYPVLNLRAAHTFDSADGNSLGNTFGGSDNTANSLAAQLAIPIYQGGGVSSRTRQAN
;
A
#
# COMPACT_ATOMS: atom_id res chain seq x y z
N MET A 1 -51.43 -40.63 -30.74
CA MET A 1 -50.89 -41.48 -29.64
C MET A 1 -49.66 -40.76 -29.16
N SER A 2 -49.78 -39.84 -28.32
CA SER A 2 -49.70 -39.60 -26.86
C SER A 2 -48.62 -40.40 -26.14
N LEU A 3 -47.58 -39.70 -25.69
CA LEU A 3 -46.88 -39.96 -24.46
C LEU A 3 -46.21 -38.69 -23.96
N ARG A 4 -46.86 -38.08 -22.97
CA ARG A 4 -46.39 -36.97 -22.11
C ARG A 4 -45.44 -37.59 -21.08
N ASN A 5 -44.18 -37.23 -21.06
CA ASN A 5 -43.27 -37.50 -19.92
C ASN A 5 -43.18 -36.20 -19.08
N SER A 6 -43.82 -36.23 -17.96
CA SER A 6 -43.72 -35.26 -16.86
C SER A 6 -42.39 -35.50 -16.12
N PHE A 7 -41.44 -34.57 -16.21
CA PHE A 7 -40.23 -34.58 -15.39
C PHE A 7 -40.45 -33.75 -14.12
N LEU A 8 -40.68 -34.45 -13.03
CA LEU A 8 -40.72 -33.85 -11.67
C LEU A 8 -39.30 -33.52 -11.24
N ILE A 9 -38.94 -32.21 -11.27
CA ILE A 9 -37.72 -31.71 -10.65
C ILE A 9 -38.00 -31.49 -9.18
N GLY A 10 -37.51 -32.43 -8.36
CA GLY A 10 -37.46 -32.26 -6.92
C GLY A 10 -36.39 -31.26 -6.52
N VAL A 11 -36.81 -30.06 -6.13
CA VAL A 11 -35.93 -29.02 -5.52
C VAL A 11 -35.64 -29.50 -4.07
N SER A 12 -34.49 -30.14 -3.88
CA SER A 12 -33.94 -30.43 -2.57
C SER A 12 -33.34 -29.15 -1.98
N ALA A 13 -34.11 -28.45 -1.14
CA ALA A 13 -33.63 -27.34 -0.35
C ALA A 13 -32.66 -27.87 0.73
N LEU A 14 -31.37 -27.83 0.45
CA LEU A 14 -30.33 -28.00 1.44
C LEU A 14 -30.37 -26.78 2.38
N PHE A 15 -31.03 -26.92 3.52
CA PHE A 15 -30.87 -26.03 4.66
C PHE A 15 -29.42 -26.15 5.17
N PHE A 16 -28.55 -25.25 4.76
CA PHE A 16 -27.30 -25.01 5.46
C PHE A 16 -27.65 -24.46 6.85
N CYS A 17 -27.71 -25.33 7.80
CA CYS A 17 -27.72 -24.96 9.21
C CYS A 17 -26.32 -24.45 9.53
N SER A 18 -26.11 -23.14 9.41
CA SER A 18 -24.90 -22.48 9.89
C SER A 18 -24.88 -22.67 11.41
N SER A 19 -24.13 -23.64 11.89
CA SER A 19 -23.82 -23.75 13.31
C SER A 19 -23.11 -22.43 13.68
N ILE A 20 -23.75 -21.63 14.53
CA ILE A 20 -23.13 -20.48 15.20
C ILE A 20 -22.00 -21.07 16.02
N GLN A 21 -20.79 -20.99 15.49
CA GLN A 21 -19.59 -21.45 16.15
C GLN A 21 -18.96 -20.22 16.80
N ALA A 22 -18.83 -20.23 18.13
CA ALA A 22 -18.15 -19.15 18.85
C ALA A 22 -16.77 -18.92 18.24
N LEU A 23 -16.43 -17.67 17.98
CA LEU A 23 -15.21 -17.28 17.30
C LEU A 23 -14.00 -17.45 18.22
N ASP A 24 -13.05 -18.30 17.82
CA ASP A 24 -11.76 -18.48 18.48
C ASP A 24 -10.75 -17.42 18.01
N LEU A 25 -9.73 -17.14 18.83
CA LEU A 25 -8.65 -16.21 18.51
C LEU A 25 -7.94 -16.55 17.21
N LYS A 26 -7.70 -17.85 16.95
CA LYS A 26 -7.06 -18.29 15.70
C LYS A 26 -7.93 -17.99 14.48
N GLN A 27 -9.22 -18.29 14.57
CA GLN A 27 -10.19 -17.99 13.52
C GLN A 27 -10.34 -16.48 13.31
N ALA A 28 -10.30 -15.68 14.40
CA ALA A 28 -10.32 -14.23 14.32
C ALA A 28 -9.09 -13.70 13.57
N LEU A 29 -7.91 -14.28 13.81
CA LEU A 29 -6.68 -13.93 13.09
C LEU A 29 -6.76 -14.31 11.60
N GLU A 30 -7.23 -15.51 11.28
CA GLU A 30 -7.40 -15.96 9.88
C GLU A 30 -8.36 -15.07 9.10
N ARG A 31 -9.44 -14.60 9.74
CA ARG A 31 -10.34 -13.60 9.14
C ARG A 31 -9.67 -12.25 8.98
N ALA A 32 -8.95 -11.78 10.02
CA ALA A 32 -8.23 -10.52 9.99
C ALA A 32 -7.21 -10.46 8.85
N GLU A 33 -6.46 -11.54 8.58
CA GLU A 33 -5.52 -11.62 7.46
C GLU A 33 -6.19 -11.42 6.09
N GLN A 34 -7.45 -11.80 5.95
CA GLN A 34 -8.21 -11.65 4.70
C GLN A 34 -8.85 -10.26 4.56
N TYR A 35 -9.27 -9.65 5.67
CA TYR A 35 -10.13 -8.45 5.66
C TYR A 35 -9.45 -7.17 6.10
N ASP A 36 -8.40 -7.23 6.92
CA ASP A 36 -7.80 -6.02 7.49
C ASP A 36 -7.30 -5.06 6.41
N ALA A 37 -7.87 -3.85 6.41
CA ALA A 37 -7.55 -2.84 5.42
C ALA A 37 -6.12 -2.33 5.53
N THR A 38 -5.56 -2.31 6.75
CA THR A 38 -4.18 -1.85 7.02
C THR A 38 -3.18 -2.83 6.43
N LEU A 39 -3.40 -4.14 6.62
CA LEU A 39 -2.54 -5.17 6.02
C LEU A 39 -2.64 -5.16 4.50
N ARG A 40 -3.85 -5.00 3.95
CA ARG A 40 -4.05 -4.90 2.49
C ARG A 40 -3.37 -3.67 1.89
N SER A 41 -3.40 -2.54 2.60
CA SER A 41 -2.64 -1.34 2.19
C SER A 41 -1.14 -1.61 2.18
N ALA A 42 -0.61 -2.23 3.24
CA ALA A 42 0.82 -2.57 3.31
C ALA A 42 1.24 -3.55 2.20
N LEU A 43 0.37 -4.50 1.83
CA LEU A 43 0.60 -5.38 0.68
C LEU A 43 0.63 -4.60 -0.64
N ALA A 44 -0.32 -3.69 -0.83
CA ALA A 44 -0.37 -2.86 -2.04
C ALA A 44 0.86 -1.94 -2.15
N ASP A 45 1.33 -1.38 -1.04
CA ASP A 45 2.55 -0.57 -0.99
C ASP A 45 3.81 -1.41 -1.33
N TYR A 46 3.86 -2.65 -0.83
CA TYR A 46 4.92 -3.58 -1.19
C TYR A 46 4.91 -3.89 -2.70
N MET A 47 3.74 -4.28 -3.25
CA MET A 47 3.58 -4.59 -4.67
C MET A 47 3.91 -3.38 -5.58
N ALA A 48 3.50 -2.17 -5.18
CA ALA A 48 3.85 -0.95 -5.90
C ALA A 48 5.36 -0.67 -5.88
N THR A 49 6.02 -0.95 -4.75
CA THR A 49 7.47 -0.78 -4.62
C THR A 49 8.23 -1.85 -5.43
N GLU A 50 7.70 -3.08 -5.52
CA GLU A 50 8.29 -4.16 -6.32
C GLU A 50 8.41 -3.78 -7.80
N GLU A 51 7.50 -2.97 -8.33
CA GLU A 51 7.53 -2.46 -9.70
C GLU A 51 8.68 -1.45 -9.95
N LEU A 52 9.35 -0.92 -8.93
CA LEU A 52 10.51 -0.05 -9.12
C LEU A 52 11.68 -0.78 -9.76
N TYR A 53 11.87 -2.07 -9.46
CA TYR A 53 12.97 -2.86 -10.05
C TYR A 53 12.81 -3.04 -11.56
N PRO A 54 11.68 -3.54 -12.11
CA PRO A 54 11.49 -3.63 -13.56
C PRO A 54 11.50 -2.26 -14.24
N GLN A 55 10.99 -1.19 -13.59
CA GLN A 55 11.04 0.17 -14.14
C GLN A 55 12.50 0.67 -14.29
N ASN A 56 13.34 0.50 -13.28
CA ASN A 56 14.75 0.88 -13.36
C ASN A 56 15.53 -0.02 -14.32
N ARG A 57 15.21 -1.30 -14.39
CA ARG A 57 15.77 -2.23 -15.38
C ARG A 57 15.40 -1.82 -16.81
N ALA A 58 14.22 -1.29 -17.03
CA ALA A 58 13.77 -0.82 -18.36
C ALA A 58 14.70 0.24 -18.93
N ASN A 59 15.33 1.10 -18.10
CA ASN A 59 16.31 2.08 -18.54
C ASN A 59 17.59 1.47 -19.16
N LEU A 60 17.85 0.19 -18.89
CA LEU A 60 18.98 -0.57 -19.45
C LEU A 60 18.59 -1.40 -20.67
N LEU A 61 17.30 -1.48 -21.01
CA LEU A 61 16.79 -2.22 -22.17
C LEU A 61 16.63 -1.30 -23.37
N PRO A 62 16.51 -1.86 -24.59
CA PRO A 62 16.24 -1.06 -25.79
C PRO A 62 14.87 -0.37 -25.68
N ASP A 63 14.84 0.93 -25.97
CA ASP A 63 13.61 1.67 -26.21
C ASP A 63 13.37 1.80 -27.72
N ILE A 64 12.22 1.37 -28.18
CA ILE A 64 11.82 1.43 -29.59
C ILE A 64 10.57 2.28 -29.69
N THR A 65 10.71 3.40 -30.40
CA THR A 65 9.60 4.31 -30.66
C THR A 65 9.32 4.38 -32.15
N ALA A 66 8.04 4.47 -32.51
CA ALA A 66 7.60 4.72 -33.88
C ALA A 66 6.72 5.98 -33.89
N GLY A 67 7.02 6.89 -34.77
CA GLY A 67 6.30 8.14 -35.01
C GLY A 67 5.75 8.23 -36.42
N GLY A 68 4.70 9.02 -36.62
CA GLY A 68 4.20 9.37 -37.94
C GLY A 68 3.69 10.80 -37.93
N PHE A 69 3.94 11.54 -38.99
CA PHE A 69 3.50 12.92 -39.11
C PHE A 69 2.88 13.24 -40.47
N TYR A 70 1.97 14.15 -40.45
CA TYR A 70 1.40 14.77 -41.64
C TYR A 70 1.32 16.28 -41.38
N GLN A 71 2.03 17.05 -42.20
CA GLN A 71 2.13 18.50 -42.03
C GLN A 71 1.88 19.19 -43.35
N ARG A 72 1.03 20.21 -43.37
CA ARG A 72 0.86 21.12 -44.47
C ARG A 72 1.53 22.44 -44.15
N ASN A 73 2.44 22.86 -45.00
CA ASN A 73 3.16 24.12 -44.87
C ASN A 73 2.70 25.05 -45.97
N ASP A 74 2.34 26.25 -45.60
CA ASP A 74 1.98 27.35 -46.46
C ASP A 74 2.85 28.56 -46.03
N THR A 75 3.83 28.91 -46.85
CA THR A 75 4.81 29.94 -46.50
C THR A 75 4.92 30.94 -47.65
N SER A 76 4.59 32.19 -47.38
CA SER A 76 4.84 33.32 -48.28
C SER A 76 6.06 34.10 -47.79
N ARG A 77 7.05 34.29 -48.68
CA ARG A 77 8.24 35.06 -48.37
C ARG A 77 8.33 36.26 -49.33
N GLU A 78 8.19 37.46 -48.79
CA GLU A 78 8.45 38.71 -49.47
C GLU A 78 9.97 38.98 -49.51
N ASN A 79 10.54 39.14 -50.70
CA ASN A 79 11.94 39.39 -50.86
C ASN A 79 12.16 40.88 -51.16
N SER A 80 12.44 41.68 -50.14
CA SER A 80 12.59 43.13 -50.24
C SER A 80 14.01 43.62 -50.74
N SER A 81 14.94 42.68 -50.95
CA SER A 81 16.38 43.08 -51.19
C SER A 81 17.02 42.54 -52.47
N SER A 82 16.29 41.89 -53.37
CA SER A 82 16.83 41.35 -54.60
C SER A 82 15.80 41.44 -55.75
N GLU A 83 16.06 42.33 -56.70
CA GLU A 83 15.24 42.58 -57.91
C GLU A 83 15.19 41.33 -58.83
N PHE A 84 15.95 40.24 -58.52
CA PHE A 84 16.11 39.10 -59.38
C PHE A 84 15.36 37.87 -58.89
N ILE A 85 14.87 37.85 -57.61
CA ILE A 85 14.10 36.73 -57.01
C ILE A 85 12.82 37.37 -56.44
N GLY A 86 11.72 37.29 -57.19
CA GLY A 86 10.39 37.78 -56.77
C GLY A 86 9.88 37.05 -55.52
N ASP A 87 8.74 37.49 -55.04
CA ASP A 87 8.02 36.81 -53.93
C ASP A 87 7.84 35.33 -54.23
N VAL A 88 8.18 34.49 -53.29
CA VAL A 88 8.08 33.01 -53.44
C VAL A 88 7.06 32.47 -52.48
N ASP A 89 5.95 32.06 -53.05
CA ASP A 89 4.92 31.28 -52.34
C ASP A 89 5.28 29.78 -52.39
N SER A 90 5.41 29.21 -51.23
CA SER A 90 5.71 27.78 -51.04
C SER A 90 4.54 27.09 -50.33
N ASN A 91 3.92 26.16 -51.04
CA ASN A 91 2.81 25.37 -50.51
C ASN A 91 3.13 23.89 -50.71
N PHE A 92 3.46 23.20 -49.64
CA PHE A 92 3.80 21.79 -49.71
C PHE A 92 3.29 21.02 -48.51
N THR A 93 2.99 19.73 -48.73
CA THR A 93 2.59 18.79 -47.72
C THR A 93 3.75 17.83 -47.47
N THR A 94 4.13 17.71 -46.22
CA THR A 94 5.11 16.70 -45.78
C THR A 94 4.41 15.64 -44.97
N LYS A 95 4.66 14.37 -45.28
CA LYS A 95 4.20 13.23 -44.51
C LYS A 95 5.35 12.26 -44.35
N GLY A 96 5.37 11.56 -43.25
CA GLY A 96 6.44 10.59 -43.01
C GLY A 96 6.22 9.74 -41.77
N TYR A 97 7.13 8.80 -41.58
CA TYR A 97 7.22 8.02 -40.37
C TYR A 97 8.68 7.83 -39.98
N ASP A 98 8.90 7.60 -38.71
CA ASP A 98 10.19 7.24 -38.17
C ASP A 98 10.08 6.08 -37.19
N VAL A 99 11.11 5.24 -37.19
CA VAL A 99 11.30 4.20 -36.15
C VAL A 99 12.68 4.42 -35.56
N THR A 100 12.72 4.68 -34.27
CA THR A 100 13.97 4.94 -33.54
C THR A 100 14.16 3.89 -32.46
N LEU A 101 15.35 3.29 -32.39
CA LEU A 101 15.83 2.45 -31.31
C LEU A 101 16.91 3.20 -30.54
N ASN A 102 16.73 3.34 -29.23
CA ASN A 102 17.73 3.84 -28.32
C ASN A 102 18.14 2.75 -27.34
N GLN A 103 19.45 2.49 -27.21
CA GLN A 103 19.99 1.52 -26.28
C GLN A 103 21.09 2.14 -25.45
N VAL A 104 20.93 2.14 -24.15
CA VAL A 104 22.00 2.48 -23.21
C VAL A 104 22.98 1.33 -23.15
N ILE A 105 24.23 1.55 -23.55
CA ILE A 105 25.29 0.53 -23.47
C ILE A 105 26.03 0.62 -22.14
N PHE A 106 26.25 1.86 -21.65
CA PHE A 106 26.87 2.08 -20.35
C PHE A 106 26.35 3.36 -19.74
N ASN A 107 25.76 3.25 -18.55
CA ASN A 107 25.40 4.36 -17.69
C ASN A 107 25.42 3.86 -16.23
N LYS A 108 26.46 4.26 -15.48
CA LYS A 108 26.62 3.82 -14.08
C LYS A 108 25.43 4.19 -13.19
N ALA A 109 24.84 5.38 -13.42
CA ALA A 109 23.68 5.81 -12.63
C ALA A 109 22.46 4.90 -12.77
N PHE A 110 22.24 4.28 -13.93
CA PHE A 110 21.14 3.32 -14.13
C PHE A 110 21.38 1.99 -13.43
N TRP A 111 22.64 1.56 -13.36
CA TRP A 111 23.02 0.38 -12.58
C TRP A 111 22.81 0.63 -11.09
N ASP A 112 23.28 1.77 -10.57
CA ASP A 112 23.09 2.14 -9.16
C ASP A 112 21.61 2.31 -8.81
N ALA A 113 20.80 2.88 -9.72
CA ALA A 113 19.35 2.99 -9.53
C ALA A 113 18.67 1.62 -9.49
N MET A 114 19.14 0.64 -10.25
CA MET A 114 18.64 -0.73 -10.20
C MET A 114 18.99 -1.40 -8.86
N GLU A 115 20.24 -1.28 -8.39
CA GLU A 115 20.67 -1.79 -7.09
C GLU A 115 19.95 -1.10 -5.93
N GLN A 116 19.72 0.23 -6.02
CA GLN A 116 18.90 0.98 -5.08
C GLN A 116 17.46 0.44 -5.02
N SER A 117 16.85 0.18 -6.19
CA SER A 117 15.49 -0.33 -6.24
C SER A 117 15.36 -1.74 -5.62
N GLU A 118 16.36 -2.60 -5.80
CA GLU A 118 16.42 -3.91 -5.15
C GLU A 118 16.43 -3.78 -3.61
N ALA A 119 17.23 -2.86 -3.08
CA ALA A 119 17.26 -2.57 -1.65
C ALA A 119 15.93 -1.98 -1.13
N LEU A 120 15.27 -1.11 -1.91
CA LEU A 120 13.94 -0.56 -1.57
C LEU A 120 12.85 -1.65 -1.58
N VAL A 121 12.88 -2.57 -2.53
CA VAL A 121 11.97 -3.73 -2.57
C VAL A 121 12.18 -4.62 -1.35
N ALA A 122 13.43 -4.91 -0.99
CA ALA A 122 13.74 -5.68 0.22
C ALA A 122 13.29 -4.97 1.51
N GLN A 123 13.41 -3.64 1.57
CA GLN A 123 12.87 -2.82 2.66
C GLN A 123 11.35 -2.92 2.74
N ALA A 124 10.65 -2.76 1.62
CA ALA A 124 9.19 -2.84 1.56
C ALA A 124 8.68 -4.22 1.95
N ALA A 125 9.34 -5.30 1.52
CA ALA A 125 9.04 -6.66 1.96
C ALA A 125 9.19 -6.82 3.48
N ALA A 126 10.26 -6.29 4.08
CA ALA A 126 10.44 -6.31 5.53
C ALA A 126 9.34 -5.51 6.27
N ASN A 127 8.93 -4.36 5.75
CA ASN A 127 7.83 -3.54 6.29
C ASN A 127 6.48 -4.27 6.21
N TYR A 128 6.22 -5.01 5.14
CA TYR A 128 5.02 -5.84 5.03
C TYR A 128 5.00 -6.95 6.09
N GLU A 129 6.12 -7.60 6.35
CA GLU A 129 6.22 -8.58 7.45
C GLU A 129 6.04 -7.93 8.84
N VAL A 130 6.49 -6.68 9.05
CA VAL A 130 6.17 -5.90 10.27
C VAL A 130 4.67 -5.68 10.39
N ALA A 131 3.99 -5.32 9.28
CA ALA A 131 2.54 -5.11 9.28
C ALA A 131 1.76 -6.39 9.62
N LYS A 132 2.24 -7.57 9.18
CA LYS A 132 1.66 -8.87 9.58
C LYS A 132 1.82 -9.12 11.09
N GLN A 133 2.99 -8.86 11.66
CA GLN A 133 3.19 -8.99 13.11
C GLN A 133 2.29 -8.03 13.90
N ASP A 134 2.15 -6.78 13.42
CA ASP A 134 1.25 -5.80 14.03
C ASP A 134 -0.21 -6.26 13.99
N LEU A 135 -0.66 -6.85 12.87
CA LEU A 135 -2.01 -7.40 12.76
C LEU A 135 -2.29 -8.47 13.83
N ILE A 136 -1.33 -9.38 14.07
CA ILE A 136 -1.46 -10.41 15.12
C ILE A 136 -1.68 -9.74 16.49
N ILE A 137 -0.87 -8.74 16.82
CA ILE A 137 -0.94 -8.04 18.11
C ILE A 137 -2.25 -7.24 18.22
N ARG A 138 -2.67 -6.53 17.17
CA ARG A 138 -3.91 -5.74 17.15
C ARG A 138 -5.13 -6.66 17.29
N THR A 139 -5.17 -7.75 16.56
CA THR A 139 -6.27 -8.72 16.61
C THR A 139 -6.36 -9.36 17.98
N ALA A 140 -5.24 -9.83 18.55
CA ALA A 140 -5.21 -10.43 19.88
C ALA A 140 -5.66 -9.43 20.96
N ARG A 141 -5.15 -8.18 20.91
CA ARG A 141 -5.54 -7.12 21.85
C ARG A 141 -7.03 -6.80 21.74
N ALA A 142 -7.57 -6.65 20.54
CA ALA A 142 -8.99 -6.37 20.33
C ALA A 142 -9.85 -7.53 20.84
N TYR A 143 -9.46 -8.80 20.58
CA TYR A 143 -10.13 -9.98 21.07
C TYR A 143 -10.21 -10.02 22.60
N PHE A 144 -9.07 -9.86 23.29
CA PHE A 144 -9.02 -9.83 24.76
C PHE A 144 -9.73 -8.62 25.38
N ASN A 145 -9.76 -7.49 24.69
CA ASN A 145 -10.53 -6.34 25.15
C ASN A 145 -12.05 -6.64 25.14
N VAL A 146 -12.55 -7.38 24.16
CA VAL A 146 -13.96 -7.81 24.16
C VAL A 146 -14.24 -8.75 25.32
N LEU A 147 -13.40 -9.76 25.53
CA LEU A 147 -13.58 -10.71 26.67
C LEU A 147 -13.54 -9.97 28.02
N GLY A 148 -12.56 -9.10 28.24
CA GLY A 148 -12.48 -8.32 29.49
C GLY A 148 -13.67 -7.37 29.68
N ALA A 149 -14.24 -6.82 28.58
CA ALA A 149 -15.45 -6.03 28.68
C ALA A 149 -16.70 -6.86 28.96
N GLN A 150 -16.79 -8.11 28.47
CA GLN A 150 -17.85 -9.06 28.82
C GLN A 150 -17.82 -9.39 30.31
N ASP A 151 -16.65 -9.67 30.86
CA ASP A 151 -16.46 -9.93 32.29
C ASP A 151 -16.85 -8.71 33.12
N ASN A 152 -16.47 -7.50 32.67
CA ASN A 152 -16.83 -6.27 33.36
C ASN A 152 -18.34 -6.00 33.37
N VAL A 153 -19.07 -6.32 32.29
CA VAL A 153 -20.54 -6.24 32.24
C VAL A 153 -21.16 -7.25 33.20
N ALA A 154 -20.63 -8.47 33.26
CA ALA A 154 -21.10 -9.49 34.18
C ALA A 154 -20.89 -9.04 35.64
N PHE A 155 -19.73 -8.47 35.97
CA PHE A 155 -19.40 -7.93 37.29
C PHE A 155 -20.32 -6.76 37.69
N THR A 156 -20.46 -5.74 36.85
CA THR A 156 -21.30 -4.57 37.16
C THR A 156 -22.78 -4.90 37.26
N ARG A 157 -23.24 -5.92 36.52
CA ARG A 157 -24.60 -6.47 36.64
C ARG A 157 -24.82 -7.12 38.00
N ALA A 158 -23.91 -8.00 38.43
CA ALA A 158 -23.98 -8.65 39.75
C ALA A 158 -23.88 -7.61 40.89
N GLU A 159 -23.02 -6.58 40.75
CA GLU A 159 -22.92 -5.47 41.70
C GLU A 159 -24.25 -4.71 41.84
N LYS A 160 -24.86 -4.31 40.70
CA LYS A 160 -26.17 -3.65 40.65
C LYS A 160 -27.24 -4.49 41.36
N GLU A 161 -27.29 -5.80 41.12
CA GLU A 161 -28.24 -6.70 41.73
C GLU A 161 -28.04 -6.75 43.27
N ALA A 162 -26.79 -6.89 43.71
CA ALA A 162 -26.48 -6.88 45.17
C ALA A 162 -26.85 -5.57 45.85
N ILE A 163 -26.54 -4.42 45.25
CA ILE A 163 -26.92 -3.08 45.76
C ILE A 163 -28.44 -2.89 45.69
N GLY A 164 -29.12 -3.47 44.69
CA GLY A 164 -30.57 -3.45 44.60
C GLY A 164 -31.23 -4.16 45.78
N HIS A 165 -30.74 -5.33 46.16
CA HIS A 165 -31.21 -6.05 47.35
C HIS A 165 -30.95 -5.25 48.65
N GLN A 166 -29.80 -4.55 48.73
CA GLN A 166 -29.52 -3.70 49.87
C GLN A 166 -30.49 -2.49 49.98
N LEU A 167 -30.84 -1.88 48.86
CA LEU A 167 -31.84 -0.82 48.76
C LEU A 167 -33.21 -1.31 49.21
N GLU A 168 -33.64 -2.49 48.74
CA GLU A 168 -34.90 -3.12 49.13
C GLU A 168 -34.94 -3.33 50.66
N GLN A 169 -33.87 -3.91 51.21
CA GLN A 169 -33.75 -4.11 52.64
C GLN A 169 -33.80 -2.78 53.44
N SER A 170 -33.17 -1.73 52.94
CA SER A 170 -33.22 -0.37 53.56
C SER A 170 -34.64 0.19 53.53
N ARG A 171 -35.39 0.00 52.45
CA ARG A 171 -36.80 0.43 52.36
C ARG A 171 -37.68 -0.34 53.36
N GLU A 172 -37.53 -1.65 53.49
CA GLU A 172 -38.28 -2.44 54.47
C GLU A 172 -37.98 -2.03 55.94
N ARG A 173 -36.71 -1.80 56.27
CA ARG A 173 -36.30 -1.30 57.58
C ARG A 173 -36.87 0.07 57.91
N PHE A 174 -36.92 0.97 56.93
CA PHE A 174 -37.56 2.27 57.09
C PHE A 174 -39.06 2.16 57.33
N ASN A 175 -39.75 1.29 56.57
CA ASN A 175 -41.20 1.05 56.71
C ASN A 175 -41.62 0.60 58.12
N VAL A 176 -40.72 -0.14 58.79
CA VAL A 176 -40.95 -0.57 60.19
C VAL A 176 -40.29 0.36 61.24
N GLY A 177 -39.77 1.51 60.81
CA GLY A 177 -39.25 2.56 61.71
C GLY A 177 -37.86 2.30 62.31
N LEU A 178 -37.05 1.39 61.70
CA LEU A 178 -35.74 1.00 62.23
C LEU A 178 -34.58 1.90 61.74
N ILE A 179 -34.74 2.64 60.65
CA ILE A 179 -33.71 3.52 60.06
C ILE A 179 -34.33 4.85 59.61
N ALA A 180 -33.48 5.83 59.35
CA ALA A 180 -33.90 7.16 58.87
C ALA A 180 -34.13 7.16 57.35
N ILE A 181 -34.94 8.12 56.87
CA ILE A 181 -35.17 8.28 55.40
C ILE A 181 -33.88 8.64 54.65
N THR A 182 -32.91 9.26 55.31
CA THR A 182 -31.58 9.55 54.75
C THR A 182 -30.85 8.28 54.31
N ASP A 183 -30.93 7.20 55.08
CA ASP A 183 -30.26 5.92 54.78
C ASP A 183 -30.87 5.27 53.54
N VAL A 184 -32.21 5.40 53.35
CA VAL A 184 -32.88 4.95 52.11
C VAL A 184 -32.44 5.77 50.92
N ARG A 185 -32.29 7.11 51.08
CA ARG A 185 -31.82 7.99 50.00
C ARG A 185 -30.37 7.71 49.61
N GLU A 186 -29.51 7.38 50.57
CA GLU A 186 -28.13 6.98 50.32
C GLU A 186 -28.06 5.65 49.58
N SER A 187 -28.87 4.65 50.02
CA SER A 187 -28.98 3.36 49.32
C SER A 187 -29.51 3.50 47.87
N GLN A 188 -30.48 4.44 47.67
CA GLN A 188 -31.01 4.77 46.36
C GLN A 188 -29.92 5.38 45.46
N ALA A 189 -29.14 6.36 45.97
CA ALA A 189 -28.06 6.98 45.23
C ALA A 189 -26.97 5.95 44.82
N SER A 190 -26.68 4.99 45.75
CA SER A 190 -25.75 3.91 45.46
C SER A 190 -26.27 2.98 44.31
N TYR A 191 -27.56 2.66 44.32
CA TYR A 191 -28.19 1.87 43.28
C TYR A 191 -28.18 2.60 41.92
N ASP A 192 -28.54 3.89 41.93
CA ASP A 192 -28.54 4.69 40.68
C ASP A 192 -27.12 4.79 40.08
N ASN A 193 -26.08 4.90 40.92
CA ASN A 193 -24.68 4.81 40.45
C ASN A 193 -24.32 3.46 39.87
N ALA A 194 -24.77 2.36 40.49
CA ALA A 194 -24.54 1.02 39.98
C ALA A 194 -25.24 0.79 38.59
N VAL A 195 -26.44 1.34 38.42
CA VAL A 195 -27.15 1.32 37.12
C VAL A 195 -26.36 2.11 36.07
N ALA A 196 -25.84 3.28 36.41
CA ALA A 196 -25.03 4.09 35.50
C ALA A 196 -23.73 3.34 35.11
N ASN A 197 -23.07 2.69 36.05
CA ASN A 197 -21.86 1.91 35.80
C ASN A 197 -22.13 0.72 34.84
N GLU A 198 -23.24 -0.01 34.98
CA GLU A 198 -23.63 -1.08 34.07
C GLU A 198 -23.84 -0.55 32.65
N ILE A 199 -24.50 0.61 32.49
CA ILE A 199 -24.71 1.24 31.18
C ILE A 199 -23.37 1.59 30.52
N VAL A 200 -22.43 2.17 31.28
CA VAL A 200 -21.07 2.47 30.79
C VAL A 200 -20.34 1.18 30.37
N ALA A 201 -20.40 0.10 31.17
CA ALA A 201 -19.80 -1.17 30.87
C ALA A 201 -20.38 -1.78 29.56
N MET A 202 -21.71 -1.75 29.39
CA MET A 202 -22.37 -2.23 28.17
C MET A 202 -21.95 -1.41 26.93
N ASN A 203 -21.79 -0.10 27.06
CA ASN A 203 -21.32 0.73 25.94
C ASN A 203 -19.85 0.43 25.59
N THR A 204 -19.01 0.21 26.59
CA THR A 204 -17.60 -0.20 26.39
C THR A 204 -17.52 -1.53 25.66
N LEU A 205 -18.35 -2.52 26.04
CA LEU A 205 -18.44 -3.79 25.36
C LEU A 205 -18.82 -3.63 23.89
N ARG A 206 -19.84 -2.83 23.57
CA ARG A 206 -20.24 -2.57 22.19
C ARG A 206 -19.12 -1.95 21.38
N ASN A 207 -18.42 -0.95 21.94
CA ASN A 207 -17.31 -0.29 21.28
C ASN A 207 -16.15 -1.28 20.99
N ASN A 208 -15.83 -2.17 21.93
CA ASN A 208 -14.80 -3.17 21.75
C ASN A 208 -15.19 -4.23 20.69
N ILE A 209 -16.48 -4.63 20.65
CA ILE A 209 -16.99 -5.52 19.58
C ILE A 209 -16.83 -4.87 18.21
N GLU A 210 -17.22 -3.60 18.06
CA GLU A 210 -17.05 -2.88 16.80
C GLU A 210 -15.57 -2.67 16.44
N ALA A 211 -14.69 -2.43 17.41
CA ALA A 211 -13.26 -2.33 17.17
C ALA A 211 -12.66 -3.66 16.63
N LEU A 212 -13.08 -4.79 17.18
CA LEU A 212 -12.67 -6.10 16.67
C LEU A 212 -13.29 -6.37 15.29
N ARG A 213 -14.57 -6.01 15.09
CA ARG A 213 -15.26 -6.15 13.80
C ARG A 213 -14.57 -5.40 12.67
N VAL A 214 -14.06 -4.20 12.92
CA VAL A 214 -13.29 -3.42 11.92
C VAL A 214 -12.06 -4.19 11.43
N ILE A 215 -11.44 -4.99 12.30
CA ILE A 215 -10.25 -5.78 11.96
C ILE A 215 -10.63 -7.05 11.18
N ILE A 216 -11.68 -7.78 11.63
CA ILE A 216 -12.03 -9.10 11.05
C ILE A 216 -13.05 -9.03 9.91
N GLY A 217 -13.71 -7.87 9.70
CA GLY A 217 -14.66 -7.63 8.61
C GLY A 217 -16.06 -8.21 8.77
N ASP A 218 -16.28 -9.15 9.71
CA ASP A 218 -17.52 -9.87 9.91
C ASP A 218 -18.22 -9.52 11.24
N PRO A 219 -19.55 -9.64 11.33
CA PRO A 219 -20.25 -9.57 12.60
C PRO A 219 -19.75 -10.63 13.59
N ILE A 220 -19.71 -10.26 14.86
CA ILE A 220 -19.28 -11.14 15.96
C ILE A 220 -20.50 -11.49 16.79
N ASP A 221 -20.87 -12.76 16.80
CA ASP A 221 -21.99 -13.24 17.62
C ASP A 221 -21.52 -13.64 19.02
N GLU A 222 -20.52 -14.50 19.11
CA GLU A 222 -20.00 -15.00 20.39
C GLU A 222 -18.50 -15.30 20.27
N LEU A 223 -17.73 -14.99 21.33
CA LEU A 223 -16.30 -15.32 21.43
C LEU A 223 -16.10 -16.51 22.36
N VAL A 224 -15.10 -17.35 22.05
CA VAL A 224 -14.67 -18.42 22.94
C VAL A 224 -14.00 -17.79 24.17
N PRO A 225 -14.49 -18.07 25.40
CA PRO A 225 -13.88 -17.55 26.63
C PRO A 225 -12.50 -18.16 26.87
N LEU A 226 -11.69 -17.51 27.71
CA LEU A 226 -10.41 -18.06 28.15
C LEU A 226 -10.62 -19.32 28.98
N ALA A 227 -9.68 -20.25 28.89
CA ALA A 227 -9.66 -21.44 29.74
C ALA A 227 -9.47 -21.02 31.21
N GLU A 228 -10.21 -21.67 32.13
CA GLU A 228 -10.13 -21.40 33.58
C GLU A 228 -8.71 -21.54 34.16
N LYS A 229 -7.89 -22.40 33.57
CA LYS A 229 -6.48 -22.61 33.96
C LYS A 229 -5.56 -22.35 32.79
N PHE A 230 -4.87 -21.24 32.83
CA PHE A 230 -3.84 -20.90 31.87
C PHE A 230 -2.46 -21.16 32.50
N PRO A 231 -1.61 -22.04 31.92
CA PRO A 231 -0.27 -22.26 32.43
C PRO A 231 0.58 -21.03 32.18
N LEU A 232 1.10 -20.40 33.22
CA LEU A 232 2.08 -19.34 33.11
C LEU A 232 3.42 -19.96 32.73
N LEU A 233 3.77 -19.87 31.44
CA LEU A 233 5.07 -20.34 30.95
C LEU A 233 6.12 -19.28 31.24
N MET A 234 7.24 -19.70 31.80
CA MET A 234 8.42 -18.85 31.93
C MET A 234 9.05 -18.62 30.55
N PRO A 235 9.53 -17.42 30.25
CA PRO A 235 10.27 -17.18 28.99
C PRO A 235 11.53 -18.03 28.92
N GLU A 236 11.70 -18.74 27.80
CA GLU A 236 12.93 -19.49 27.49
C GLU A 236 13.60 -18.87 26.25
N PRO A 237 14.91 -18.64 26.27
CA PRO A 237 15.89 -18.83 27.35
C PRO A 237 15.71 -17.81 28.50
N ALA A 238 16.10 -18.20 29.74
CA ALA A 238 16.06 -17.31 30.91
C ALA A 238 17.28 -16.37 31.01
N ASP A 239 17.81 -15.94 29.86
CA ASP A 239 19.01 -15.14 29.71
C ASP A 239 18.72 -13.90 28.84
N ILE A 240 18.94 -12.71 29.39
CA ILE A 240 18.68 -11.42 28.73
C ILE A 240 19.59 -11.20 27.53
N ASP A 241 20.85 -11.62 27.60
CA ASP A 241 21.81 -11.42 26.52
C ASP A 241 21.44 -12.28 25.29
N GLN A 242 20.90 -13.48 25.52
CA GLN A 242 20.36 -14.31 24.45
C GLN A 242 19.13 -13.66 23.81
N TRP A 243 18.22 -13.10 24.59
CA TRP A 243 17.06 -12.35 24.06
C TRP A 243 17.50 -11.14 23.26
N GLN A 244 18.52 -10.40 23.71
CA GLN A 244 19.07 -9.28 22.97
C GLN A 244 19.64 -9.71 21.62
N SER A 245 20.42 -10.79 21.59
CA SER A 245 20.97 -11.35 20.34
C SER A 245 19.87 -11.77 19.38
N MET A 246 18.88 -12.52 19.86
CA MET A 246 17.72 -12.95 19.05
C MET A 246 16.93 -11.74 18.52
N ALA A 247 16.78 -10.69 19.32
CA ALA A 247 16.08 -9.47 18.89
C ALA A 247 16.88 -8.72 17.81
N LEU A 248 18.20 -8.63 17.92
CA LEU A 248 19.05 -7.97 16.91
C LEU A 248 19.05 -8.71 15.57
N ASP A 249 18.91 -10.03 15.58
CA ASP A 249 18.90 -10.86 14.37
C ASP A 249 17.49 -11.00 13.78
N GLY A 250 16.48 -11.09 14.64
CA GLY A 250 15.09 -11.34 14.25
C GLY A 250 14.22 -10.10 14.06
N ASN A 251 14.64 -8.90 14.48
CA ASN A 251 13.83 -7.70 14.41
C ASN A 251 13.64 -7.21 12.96
N LEU A 252 12.42 -7.34 12.45
CA LEU A 252 12.06 -6.95 11.08
C LEU A 252 12.19 -5.44 10.82
N SER A 253 11.91 -4.59 11.82
CA SER A 253 12.08 -3.14 11.70
C SER A 253 13.56 -2.76 11.57
N LEU A 254 14.45 -3.44 12.31
CA LEU A 254 15.89 -3.27 12.18
C LEU A 254 16.38 -3.75 10.80
N LYS A 255 15.84 -4.86 10.31
CA LYS A 255 16.13 -5.38 8.97
C LYS A 255 15.69 -4.40 7.89
N ALA A 256 14.49 -3.83 7.99
CA ALA A 256 14.01 -2.78 7.09
C ALA A 256 14.93 -1.55 7.10
N SER A 257 15.39 -1.11 8.28
CA SER A 257 16.33 0.02 8.41
C SER A 257 17.70 -0.28 7.79
N ARG A 258 18.18 -1.53 7.85
CA ARG A 258 19.42 -1.96 7.17
C ARG A 258 19.27 -1.90 5.65
N PHE A 259 18.14 -2.32 5.10
CA PHE A 259 17.85 -2.17 3.67
C PHE A 259 17.71 -0.70 3.24
N ALA A 260 17.07 0.14 4.08
CA ALA A 260 17.03 1.57 3.84
C ALA A 260 18.44 2.20 3.78
N LEU A 261 19.35 1.78 4.66
CA LEU A 261 20.75 2.21 4.63
C LEU A 261 21.43 1.77 3.33
N THR A 262 21.19 0.52 2.87
CA THR A 262 21.73 0.04 1.60
C THR A 262 21.18 0.88 0.43
N ALA A 263 19.87 1.12 0.37
CA ALA A 263 19.28 1.98 -0.65
C ALA A 263 19.86 3.41 -0.65
N ALA A 264 20.13 3.97 0.53
CA ALA A 264 20.76 5.29 0.65
C ALA A 264 22.22 5.29 0.14
N LYS A 265 22.98 4.21 0.38
CA LYS A 265 24.34 4.05 -0.17
C LYS A 265 24.32 3.97 -1.69
N GLU A 266 23.42 3.21 -2.28
CA GLU A 266 23.29 3.12 -3.74
C GLU A 266 22.83 4.45 -4.35
N ASN A 267 21.94 5.19 -3.68
CA ASN A 267 21.58 6.56 -4.06
C ASN A 267 22.79 7.53 -4.05
N TYR A 268 23.66 7.37 -3.05
CA TYR A 268 24.94 8.14 -2.98
C TYR A 268 25.85 7.79 -4.17
N GLU A 269 26.06 6.51 -4.47
CA GLU A 269 26.87 6.08 -5.63
C GLU A 269 26.24 6.53 -6.96
N GLY A 270 24.91 6.43 -7.09
CA GLY A 270 24.18 6.95 -8.25
C GLY A 270 24.33 8.46 -8.44
N SER A 271 24.35 9.22 -7.34
CA SER A 271 24.64 10.66 -7.38
C SER A 271 26.07 10.94 -7.84
N ARG A 272 27.04 10.12 -7.42
CA ARG A 272 28.44 10.18 -7.82
C ARG A 272 28.65 9.73 -9.27
N ALA A 273 27.76 8.87 -9.77
CA ALA A 273 27.84 8.36 -11.13
C ALA A 273 27.74 9.45 -12.22
N GLY A 274 27.27 10.64 -11.86
CA GLY A 274 27.32 11.81 -12.74
C GLY A 274 28.70 12.24 -13.20
N HIS A 275 29.79 11.69 -12.63
CA HIS A 275 31.17 11.88 -13.10
C HIS A 275 31.65 10.82 -14.11
N TYR A 276 30.86 9.75 -14.31
CA TYR A 276 31.22 8.66 -15.22
C TYR A 276 30.76 8.93 -16.65
N PRO A 277 31.45 8.37 -17.65
CA PRO A 277 31.00 8.47 -19.04
C PRO A 277 29.69 7.74 -19.25
N VAL A 278 28.93 8.19 -20.28
CA VAL A 278 27.70 7.55 -20.74
C VAL A 278 27.88 7.16 -22.20
N LEU A 279 27.58 5.91 -22.55
CA LEU A 279 27.62 5.39 -23.91
C LEU A 279 26.23 4.93 -24.34
N ASN A 280 25.71 5.56 -25.40
CA ASN A 280 24.41 5.24 -25.98
C ASN A 280 24.60 4.78 -27.45
N LEU A 281 23.76 3.84 -27.86
CA LEU A 281 23.60 3.41 -29.25
C LEU A 281 22.22 3.88 -29.72
N ARG A 282 22.17 4.51 -30.90
CA ARG A 282 20.93 4.92 -31.56
C ARG A 282 20.89 4.37 -32.98
N ALA A 283 19.80 3.72 -33.34
CA ALA A 283 19.48 3.37 -34.71
C ALA A 283 18.16 4.08 -35.09
N ALA A 284 18.08 4.64 -36.28
CA ALA A 284 16.85 5.24 -36.76
C ALA A 284 16.63 4.92 -38.23
N HIS A 285 15.38 4.66 -38.57
CA HIS A 285 14.85 4.56 -39.94
C HIS A 285 13.81 5.65 -40.10
N THR A 286 14.01 6.55 -41.09
CA THR A 286 13.07 7.64 -41.38
C THR A 286 12.65 7.57 -42.85
N PHE A 287 11.39 7.82 -43.10
CA PHE A 287 10.81 8.02 -44.40
C PHE A 287 10.04 9.33 -44.41
N ASP A 288 10.40 10.21 -45.35
CA ASP A 288 9.78 11.53 -45.55
C ASP A 288 9.35 11.68 -46.98
N SER A 289 8.12 12.09 -47.22
CA SER A 289 7.59 12.42 -48.53
C SER A 289 7.07 13.83 -48.54
N ALA A 290 7.58 14.68 -49.43
CA ALA A 290 7.13 16.05 -49.60
C ALA A 290 6.44 16.16 -50.97
N ASP A 291 5.21 16.71 -50.98
CA ASP A 291 4.38 16.91 -52.17
C ASP A 291 3.96 18.38 -52.27
N GLY A 292 4.19 19.00 -53.42
CA GLY A 292 3.84 20.40 -53.67
C GLY A 292 5.01 21.26 -54.07
N ASN A 293 4.82 22.59 -54.07
CA ASN A 293 5.82 23.57 -54.50
C ASN A 293 6.65 24.01 -53.28
N SER A 294 7.91 23.59 -53.21
CA SER A 294 8.88 23.99 -52.18
C SER A 294 10.04 24.69 -52.79
N LEU A 295 10.64 25.69 -52.09
CA LEU A 295 11.78 26.51 -52.53
C LEU A 295 13.01 25.70 -53.02
N GLY A 296 13.09 24.40 -52.72
CA GLY A 296 14.19 23.52 -53.17
C GLY A 296 13.76 22.50 -54.19
N ASN A 297 12.47 22.36 -54.53
CA ASN A 297 11.94 21.36 -55.38
C ASN A 297 10.95 21.92 -56.43
N THR A 298 11.49 22.53 -57.48
CA THR A 298 10.72 23.26 -58.51
C THR A 298 9.89 22.34 -59.42
N PHE A 299 10.04 20.98 -59.30
CA PHE A 299 9.48 20.01 -60.27
C PHE A 299 8.83 18.77 -59.65
N GLY A 300 8.19 18.87 -58.50
CA GLY A 300 7.39 17.77 -57.96
C GLY A 300 7.89 17.24 -56.64
N GLY A 301 7.19 16.20 -56.10
CA GLY A 301 7.44 15.63 -54.79
C GLY A 301 8.82 14.95 -54.67
N SER A 302 9.31 14.86 -53.47
CA SER A 302 10.53 14.13 -53.12
C SER A 302 10.26 13.13 -52.02
N ASP A 303 10.71 11.89 -52.23
CA ASP A 303 10.72 10.85 -51.24
C ASP A 303 12.16 10.65 -50.74
N ASN A 304 12.33 10.70 -49.44
CA ASN A 304 13.61 10.48 -48.78
C ASN A 304 13.52 9.34 -47.77
N THR A 305 14.43 8.37 -47.88
CA THR A 305 14.57 7.29 -46.91
C THR A 305 15.97 7.35 -46.33
N ALA A 306 16.06 7.43 -45.00
CA ALA A 306 17.36 7.44 -44.34
C ALA A 306 17.45 6.37 -43.26
N ASN A 307 18.57 5.67 -43.19
CA ASN A 307 18.94 4.76 -42.13
C ASN A 307 20.18 5.31 -41.43
N SER A 308 20.13 5.39 -40.13
CA SER A 308 21.27 5.88 -39.34
C SER A 308 21.56 4.91 -38.18
N LEU A 309 22.84 4.70 -37.89
CA LEU A 309 23.35 4.03 -36.73
C LEU A 309 24.44 4.87 -36.12
N ALA A 310 24.30 5.26 -34.87
CA ALA A 310 25.23 6.11 -34.15
C ALA A 310 25.54 5.58 -32.77
N ALA A 311 26.81 5.54 -32.40
CA ALA A 311 27.25 5.34 -31.03
C ALA A 311 27.74 6.71 -30.50
N GLN A 312 27.19 7.13 -29.37
CA GLN A 312 27.50 8.40 -28.74
C GLN A 312 28.11 8.17 -27.36
N LEU A 313 29.38 8.61 -27.20
CA LEU A 313 30.06 8.64 -25.91
C LEU A 313 30.07 10.07 -25.37
N ALA A 314 29.51 10.30 -24.20
CA ALA A 314 29.54 11.55 -23.48
C ALA A 314 30.38 11.40 -22.22
N ILE A 315 31.44 12.22 -22.08
CA ILE A 315 32.31 12.23 -20.91
C ILE A 315 32.17 13.60 -20.22
N PRO A 316 31.56 13.67 -19.04
CA PRO A 316 31.39 14.91 -18.30
C PRO A 316 32.74 15.34 -17.68
N ILE A 317 33.37 16.39 -18.20
CA ILE A 317 34.66 16.90 -17.68
C ILE A 317 34.43 17.87 -16.53
N TYR A 318 33.48 18.80 -16.68
CA TYR A 318 33.12 19.78 -15.67
C TYR A 318 31.65 20.17 -15.75
N GLN A 319 30.95 20.13 -14.63
CA GLN A 319 29.50 20.42 -14.53
C GLN A 319 29.21 21.49 -13.46
N GLY A 320 30.07 22.50 -13.30
CA GLY A 320 29.84 23.62 -12.38
C GLY A 320 29.73 23.21 -10.90
N GLY A 321 30.26 22.05 -10.51
CA GLY A 321 30.18 21.53 -9.13
C GLY A 321 28.83 20.90 -8.75
N GLY A 322 27.86 20.82 -9.71
CA GLY A 322 26.51 20.27 -9.45
C GLY A 322 26.51 18.81 -8.99
N VAL A 323 27.33 17.95 -9.63
CA VAL A 323 27.47 16.53 -9.22
C VAL A 323 28.02 16.43 -7.80
N SER A 324 29.10 17.15 -7.50
CA SER A 324 29.70 17.15 -6.16
C SER A 324 28.72 17.64 -5.07
N SER A 325 27.85 18.60 -5.41
CA SER A 325 26.80 19.08 -4.50
C SER A 325 25.73 18.02 -4.25
N ARG A 326 25.22 17.34 -5.28
CA ARG A 326 24.26 16.23 -5.14
C ARG A 326 24.84 15.06 -4.37
N THR A 327 26.10 14.72 -4.62
CA THR A 327 26.83 13.68 -3.87
C THR A 327 26.92 14.02 -2.37
N ARG A 328 27.22 15.29 -2.02
CA ARG A 328 27.21 15.72 -0.61
C ARG A 328 25.81 15.74 0.01
N GLN A 329 24.78 15.99 -0.78
CA GLN A 329 23.39 15.95 -0.32
C GLN A 329 22.90 14.53 -0.02
N ALA A 330 23.40 13.55 -0.79
CA ALA A 330 23.04 12.14 -0.64
C ALA A 330 23.84 11.42 0.49
N ASN A 331 24.92 12.03 1.00
CA ASN A 331 25.74 11.52 2.11
C ASN A 331 25.19 11.99 3.47
#